data_2c27b5c4e12c806e5d35dcaef8acbc91
#
_entry.id   2c27b5c4e12c806e5d35dcaef8acbc91
#
_cell.length_a   1.000
_cell.length_b   1.000
_cell.length_c   1.000
_cell.angle_alpha   90.00
_cell.angle_beta   90.00
_cell.angle_gamma   90.00
#
_symmetry.space_group_name_H-M   'P 1'
#
loop_
_entity.id
_entity.type
_entity.pdbx_description
1 polymer ?
#
loop_
_entity_poly.entity_id
_entity_poly.type
_entity_poly.pdbx_seq_one_letter_code
_entity_poly.pdbx_strand_id
1 'polypeptide(L)' 'AEGISVGIISSILTILSSKGKVDASLQEFVSNQRDEKILKQWLTMAASSDSVAEFEQKIKK' A
#
# COMPACT_ATOMS: atom_id res chain seq x y z
N ALA A 1 -6.45 3.41 -16.19
CA ALA A 1 -7.64 4.13 -15.79
C ALA A 1 -7.62 4.43 -14.31
N GLU A 2 -8.23 5.53 -13.94
CA GLU A 2 -8.24 6.01 -12.56
C GLU A 2 -8.88 5.02 -11.60
N GLY A 3 -9.96 4.38 -12.03
CA GLY A 3 -10.68 3.43 -11.19
C GLY A 3 -9.83 2.25 -10.75
N ILE A 4 -8.94 1.76 -11.62
CA ILE A 4 -8.09 0.63 -11.29
C ILE A 4 -7.07 1.01 -10.22
N SER A 5 -6.42 2.16 -10.38
CA SER A 5 -5.44 2.62 -9.41
C SER A 5 -6.05 2.86 -8.04
N VAL A 6 -7.24 3.47 -8.01
CA VAL A 6 -7.95 3.72 -6.75
C VAL A 6 -8.30 2.39 -6.07
N GLY A 7 -8.76 1.40 -6.86
CA GLY A 7 -9.09 0.09 -6.31
C GLY A 7 -7.89 -0.61 -5.69
N ILE A 8 -6.74 -0.54 -6.34
CA ILE A 8 -5.52 -1.15 -5.82
C ILE A 8 -5.06 -0.45 -4.54
N ILE A 9 -5.07 0.88 -4.55
CA ILE A 9 -4.70 1.66 -3.36
C ILE A 9 -5.61 1.31 -2.19
N SER A 10 -6.90 1.25 -2.43
CA SER A 10 -7.87 0.90 -1.40
C SER A 10 -7.60 -0.50 -0.83
N SER A 11 -7.29 -1.46 -1.71
CA SER A 11 -6.96 -2.82 -1.29
C SER A 11 -5.70 -2.86 -0.44
N ILE A 12 -4.66 -2.13 -0.83
CA ILE A 12 -3.42 -2.07 -0.06
C ILE A 12 -3.70 -1.52 1.33
N LEU A 13 -4.43 -0.41 1.41
CA LEU A 13 -4.73 0.21 2.69
C LEU A 13 -5.61 -0.68 3.57
N THR A 14 -6.53 -1.39 2.97
CA THR A 14 -7.38 -2.33 3.70
C THR A 14 -6.55 -3.46 4.30
N ILE A 15 -5.64 -4.03 3.52
CA ILE A 15 -4.76 -5.10 4.00
C ILE A 15 -3.89 -4.59 5.14
N LEU A 16 -3.29 -3.42 4.98
CA LEU A 16 -2.43 -2.84 6.01
C LEU A 16 -3.21 -2.54 7.28
N SER A 17 -4.43 -2.06 7.12
CA SER A 17 -5.30 -1.75 8.25
C SER A 17 -5.59 -2.98 9.11
N SER A 18 -5.65 -4.15 8.49
CA SER A 18 -5.89 -5.40 9.20
C SER A 18 -4.64 -5.87 9.97
N LYS A 19 -3.47 -5.37 9.60
CA LYS A 19 -2.20 -5.75 10.24
C LYS A 19 -1.73 -4.77 11.31
N GLY A 20 -2.29 -3.57 11.31
CA GLY A 20 -1.92 -2.54 12.24
C GLY A 20 -2.48 -1.20 11.82
N LYS A 21 -2.01 -0.14 12.47
CA LYS A 21 -2.49 1.19 12.17
C LYS A 21 -1.68 1.81 11.03
N VAL A 22 -2.39 2.32 10.03
CA VAL A 22 -1.78 3.02 8.91
C VAL A 22 -1.80 4.51 9.24
N ASP A 23 -0.61 5.15 9.31
CA ASP A 23 -0.58 6.58 9.58
C ASP A 23 -0.84 7.39 8.30
N ALA A 24 -1.12 8.68 8.48
CA ALA A 24 -1.46 9.55 7.37
C ALA A 24 -0.31 9.68 6.36
N SER A 25 0.93 9.68 6.84
CA SER A 25 2.09 9.76 5.95
C SER A 25 2.18 8.57 5.01
N LEU A 26 2.00 7.38 5.55
CA LEU A 26 2.04 6.17 4.73
C LEU A 26 0.86 6.12 3.76
N GLN A 27 -0.32 6.48 4.23
CA GLN A 27 -1.51 6.51 3.39
C GLN A 27 -1.30 7.45 2.21
N GLU A 28 -0.76 8.62 2.48
CA GLU A 28 -0.48 9.61 1.45
C GLU A 28 0.57 9.12 0.47
N PHE A 29 1.62 8.50 0.98
CA PHE A 29 2.68 7.95 0.15
C PHE A 29 2.14 6.93 -0.84
N VAL A 30 1.33 6.00 -0.37
CA VAL A 30 0.71 4.99 -1.21
C VAL A 30 -0.27 5.62 -2.21
N SER A 31 -1.08 6.57 -1.73
CA SER A 31 -2.09 7.22 -2.58
C SER A 31 -1.48 8.06 -3.69
N ASN A 32 -0.26 8.54 -3.51
CA ASN A 32 0.43 9.33 -4.52
C ASN A 32 1.08 8.50 -5.61
N GLN A 33 1.13 7.19 -5.44
CA GLN A 33 1.70 6.32 -6.47
C GLN A 33 0.71 6.20 -7.63
N ARG A 34 1.19 6.48 -8.82
CA ARG A 34 0.36 6.46 -10.04
C ARG A 34 0.68 5.28 -10.95
N ASP A 35 1.79 4.62 -10.73
CA ASP A 35 2.20 3.50 -11.57
C ASP A 35 1.48 2.22 -11.11
N GLU A 36 0.60 1.72 -11.96
CA GLU A 36 -0.19 0.53 -11.66
C GLU A 36 0.68 -0.68 -11.37
N LYS A 37 1.78 -0.84 -12.09
CA LYS A 37 2.69 -1.97 -11.87
C LYS A 37 3.30 -1.92 -10.48
N ILE A 38 3.70 -0.74 -10.04
CA ILE A 38 4.25 -0.56 -8.71
C ILE A 38 3.18 -0.81 -7.65
N LEU A 39 1.98 -0.31 -7.89
CA LEU A 39 0.87 -0.54 -6.97
C LEU A 39 0.56 -2.03 -6.80
N LYS A 40 0.61 -2.78 -7.88
CA LYS A 40 0.39 -4.23 -7.80
C LYS A 40 1.49 -4.91 -7.00
N GLN A 41 2.73 -4.47 -7.15
CA GLN A 41 3.83 -4.99 -6.35
C GLN A 41 3.62 -4.67 -4.87
N TRP A 42 3.20 -3.44 -4.58
CA TRP A 42 2.93 -3.05 -3.20
C TRP A 42 1.78 -3.85 -2.60
N LEU A 43 0.77 -4.16 -3.40
CA LEU A 43 -0.33 -4.99 -2.94
C LEU A 43 0.16 -6.35 -2.48
N THR A 44 1.02 -6.99 -3.29
CA THR A 44 1.63 -8.26 -2.94
C THR A 44 2.49 -8.13 -1.68
N MET A 45 3.29 -7.07 -1.61
CA MET A 45 4.12 -6.81 -0.43
C MET A 45 3.28 -6.63 0.83
N ALA A 46 2.18 -5.89 0.71
CA ALA A 46 1.30 -5.68 1.86
C ALA A 46 0.73 -7.00 2.35
N ALA A 47 0.33 -7.87 1.44
CA ALA A 47 -0.23 -9.17 1.79
C ALA A 47 0.81 -10.08 2.45
N SER A 48 2.08 -9.99 2.02
CA SER A 48 3.14 -10.85 2.52
C SER A 48 3.89 -10.28 3.72
N SER A 49 3.67 -9.01 4.06
CA SER A 49 4.31 -8.39 5.22
C SER A 49 3.59 -8.77 6.50
N ASP A 50 4.35 -8.97 7.57
CA ASP A 50 3.76 -9.30 8.87
C ASP A 50 3.20 -8.08 9.59
N SER A 51 3.68 -6.90 9.25
CA SER A 51 3.25 -5.66 9.90
C SER A 51 3.29 -4.50 8.93
N VAL A 52 2.61 -3.42 9.32
CA VAL A 52 2.61 -2.18 8.53
C VAL A 52 4.04 -1.60 8.46
N ALA A 53 4.78 -1.66 9.55
CA ALA A 53 6.14 -1.15 9.59
C ALA A 53 7.05 -1.89 8.61
N GLU A 54 6.90 -3.20 8.52
CA GLU A 54 7.67 -4.00 7.58
C GLU A 54 7.38 -3.61 6.13
N PHE A 55 6.10 -3.44 5.81
CA PHE A 55 5.71 -3.00 4.48
C PHE A 55 6.30 -1.62 4.16
N GLU A 56 6.19 -0.71 5.12
CA GLU A 56 6.68 0.65 4.93
C GLU A 56 8.18 0.67 4.64
N GLN A 57 8.95 -0.12 5.37
CA GLN A 57 10.39 -0.21 5.13
C GLN A 57 10.72 -0.75 3.75
N LYS A 58 9.93 -1.68 3.26
CA LYS A 58 10.16 -2.26 1.94
C LYS A 58 9.94 -1.25 0.82
N ILE A 59 8.95 -0.39 0.96
CA ILE A 59 8.61 0.56 -0.11
C ILE A 59 9.35 1.89 0.00
N LYS A 60 9.89 2.20 1.16
CA LYS A 60 10.58 3.48 1.40
C LYS A 60 12.09 3.37 1.42
N LYS A 61 12.62 2.36 0.85
CA LYS A 61 14.08 2.21 0.81
C LYS A 61 14.79 3.43 0.29
#